data_1625c229b21b7ea85447986fb2f0c9d2
#
_entry.id   1625c229b21b7ea85447986fb2f0c9d2
#
_cell.length_a   1.000
_cell.length_b   1.000
_cell.length_c   1.000
_cell.angle_alpha   90.00
_cell.angle_beta   90.00
_cell.angle_gamma   90.00
#
_symmetry.space_group_name_H-M   'P 1'
#
loop_
_entity.id
_entity.type
_entity.pdbx_description
1 polymer ?
#
loop_
_entity_poly.entity_id
_entity_poly.type
_entity_poly.pdbx_seq_one_letter_code
_entity_poly.pdbx_strand_id
1 'polypeptide(L)'
;MKTKLLIVASTVLLSNNAYSVTVYEDEVNKVDIGGAFLMDYFQPVHFLDHFFNTSRSTLNIGVARTLNDKWSTDVKFEWDTILNPPSNEFGNKNGDKFRSRLGYISVNHTELGSLRIGKQYSAYYDVAGYMDNLIVFDPDATPLFSDGKDGGFLATARGDNLVVYRNSFDALNLSAQYGFNNVSNQMGGLTRDNNLALALSYDFDSGLSLGTTYMRNKVEGSSGGLNDGDSQELTTLAAKYVSQGFQISAAYTIGENAHETDLFGYGFDGTAPTGKPNLYADANAYDLYAHYYFAMGIRPYIYLSSVDFDDSTLQVNGDRNVYSFGISYHATPQFIISGEVRATEEDGLGAGKRDDTLSGMTIIYAF
;
A
#
# COMPACT_ATOMS: atom_id res chain seq x y z
N MET A 1 9.14 -39.15 13.34
CA MET A 1 9.48 -37.73 13.10
C MET A 1 8.59 -37.19 11.96
N LYS A 2 7.56 -36.41 12.29
CA LYS A 2 6.71 -35.77 11.28
C LYS A 2 7.32 -34.41 11.00
N THR A 3 7.94 -34.25 9.85
CA THR A 3 8.45 -32.97 9.35
C THR A 3 7.24 -32.07 9.13
N LYS A 4 7.02 -31.09 10.00
CA LYS A 4 6.06 -30.02 9.76
C LYS A 4 6.63 -29.18 8.62
N LEU A 5 6.08 -29.34 7.43
CA LEU A 5 6.29 -28.42 6.33
C LEU A 5 5.61 -27.10 6.75
N LEU A 6 6.41 -26.14 7.20
CA LEU A 6 5.95 -24.76 7.43
C LEU A 6 5.65 -24.17 6.04
N ILE A 7 4.40 -24.26 5.61
CA ILE A 7 3.93 -23.45 4.49
C ILE A 7 3.81 -22.04 5.04
N VAL A 8 4.86 -21.24 4.86
CA VAL A 8 4.83 -19.80 5.09
C VAL A 8 3.88 -19.25 4.04
N ALA A 9 2.66 -18.94 4.47
CA ALA A 9 1.65 -18.33 3.61
C ALA A 9 2.19 -16.99 3.12
N SER A 10 2.13 -16.79 1.83
CA SER A 10 2.76 -15.75 1.03
C SER A 10 2.10 -14.38 1.16
N THR A 11 1.96 -13.84 2.37
CA THR A 11 1.86 -12.39 2.59
C THR A 11 3.25 -11.74 2.54
N VAL A 12 4.20 -12.40 1.87
CA VAL A 12 5.65 -12.11 1.98
C VAL A 12 6.11 -11.03 1.00
N LEU A 13 5.23 -10.49 0.16
CA LEU A 13 5.76 -9.72 -0.96
C LEU A 13 6.22 -8.31 -0.63
N LEU A 14 5.96 -7.77 0.56
CA LEU A 14 6.45 -6.43 0.90
C LEU A 14 6.90 -6.24 2.36
N SER A 15 6.91 -7.26 3.21
CA SER A 15 7.70 -7.16 4.45
C SER A 15 9.18 -7.39 4.10
N ASN A 16 9.89 -6.31 3.83
CA ASN A 16 11.30 -6.32 3.43
C ASN A 16 12.27 -6.98 4.43
N ASN A 17 11.78 -7.61 5.48
CA ASN A 17 12.60 -8.34 6.45
C ASN A 17 12.80 -9.83 6.08
N ALA A 18 12.07 -10.36 5.12
CA ALA A 18 12.15 -11.80 4.79
C ALA A 18 13.44 -12.18 4.04
N TYR A 19 14.14 -11.21 3.46
CA TYR A 19 15.33 -11.44 2.62
C TYR A 19 16.54 -10.58 3.01
N SER A 20 16.50 -9.95 4.19
CA SER A 20 17.66 -9.21 4.68
C SER A 20 18.79 -10.13 5.14
N VAL A 21 20.02 -9.70 4.91
CA VAL A 21 21.24 -10.36 5.40
C VAL A 21 21.62 -9.73 6.74
N THR A 22 21.79 -10.56 7.77
CA THR A 22 22.36 -10.11 9.03
C THR A 22 23.86 -9.86 8.85
N VAL A 23 24.26 -8.60 8.96
CA VAL A 23 25.67 -8.19 8.78
C VAL A 23 26.40 -8.07 10.10
N TYR A 24 25.67 -7.96 11.21
CA TYR A 24 26.21 -7.97 12.56
C TYR A 24 25.17 -8.51 13.54
N GLU A 25 25.61 -9.37 14.46
CA GLU A 25 24.81 -9.88 15.57
C GLU A 25 25.70 -10.19 16.77
N ASP A 26 25.29 -9.73 17.95
CA ASP A 26 25.84 -10.12 19.23
C ASP A 26 24.70 -10.49 20.21
N GLU A 27 24.99 -10.62 21.51
CA GLU A 27 23.98 -11.04 22.52
C GLU A 27 22.79 -10.08 22.62
N VAL A 28 22.94 -8.82 22.26
CA VAL A 28 21.92 -7.78 22.45
C VAL A 28 21.62 -6.97 21.18
N ASN A 29 22.51 -6.94 20.20
CA ASN A 29 22.36 -6.11 19.01
C ASN A 29 22.27 -6.97 17.74
N LYS A 30 21.45 -6.51 16.79
CA LYS A 30 21.35 -7.08 15.45
C LYS A 30 21.29 -5.98 14.40
N VAL A 31 22.03 -6.14 13.31
CA VAL A 31 22.00 -5.24 12.15
C VAL A 31 21.75 -6.06 10.91
N ASP A 32 20.67 -5.72 10.21
CA ASP A 32 20.25 -6.35 8.96
C ASP A 32 20.33 -5.34 7.81
N ILE A 33 20.79 -5.79 6.65
CA ILE A 33 20.73 -5.04 5.39
C ILE A 33 19.95 -5.88 4.40
N GLY A 34 19.01 -5.27 3.69
CA GLY A 34 18.21 -5.94 2.68
C GLY A 34 17.70 -4.96 1.64
N GLY A 35 17.00 -5.50 0.68
CA GLY A 35 16.40 -4.70 -0.38
C GLY A 35 15.79 -5.56 -1.46
N ALA A 36 15.29 -4.89 -2.48
CA ALA A 36 14.82 -5.55 -3.68
C ALA A 36 15.13 -4.69 -4.91
N PHE A 37 15.64 -5.33 -5.94
CA PHE A 37 15.66 -4.74 -7.26
C PHE A 37 14.36 -5.10 -7.95
N LEU A 38 13.58 -4.08 -8.36
CA LEU A 38 12.36 -4.25 -9.13
C LEU A 38 12.55 -3.59 -10.49
N MET A 39 12.17 -4.30 -11.54
CA MET A 39 12.11 -3.77 -12.89
C MET A 39 10.71 -3.98 -13.44
N ASP A 40 10.01 -2.89 -13.66
CA ASP A 40 8.68 -2.86 -14.26
C ASP A 40 8.79 -2.55 -15.75
N TYR A 41 7.98 -3.23 -16.53
CA TYR A 41 7.73 -2.92 -17.93
C TYR A 41 6.24 -2.74 -18.11
N PHE A 42 5.82 -1.57 -18.56
CA PHE A 42 4.43 -1.26 -18.84
C PHE A 42 4.23 -1.04 -20.32
N GLN A 43 3.16 -1.62 -20.86
CA GLN A 43 2.71 -1.31 -22.20
C GLN A 43 1.95 0.02 -22.15
N PRO A 44 2.21 0.93 -23.09
CA PRO A 44 1.70 2.30 -23.00
C PRO A 44 0.18 2.35 -23.05
N VAL A 45 -0.36 3.26 -22.24
CA VAL A 45 -1.67 3.84 -22.44
C VAL A 45 -1.48 5.03 -23.39
N HIS A 46 -2.26 5.17 -24.39
CA HIS A 46 -2.40 6.19 -25.44
C HIS A 46 -1.35 7.32 -25.62
N PHE A 47 -0.48 7.60 -24.63
CA PHE A 47 0.42 8.77 -24.60
C PHE A 47 1.88 8.48 -24.29
N LEU A 48 2.25 7.26 -23.92
CA LEU A 48 3.61 6.92 -23.50
C LEU A 48 4.18 5.75 -24.31
N ASP A 49 5.43 5.86 -24.73
CA ASP A 49 6.19 4.75 -25.29
C ASP A 49 6.46 3.67 -24.22
N HIS A 50 6.77 2.45 -24.65
CA HIS A 50 7.22 1.37 -23.77
C HIS A 50 8.43 1.81 -22.95
N PHE A 51 8.42 1.57 -21.64
CA PHE A 51 9.55 1.92 -20.79
C PHE A 51 9.79 0.90 -19.68
N PHE A 52 11.06 0.83 -19.26
CA PHE A 52 11.46 0.11 -18.06
C PHE A 52 11.58 1.09 -16.91
N ASN A 53 10.95 0.75 -15.78
CA ASN A 53 10.93 1.54 -14.57
C ASN A 53 11.55 0.74 -13.42
N THR A 54 12.44 1.37 -12.64
CA THR A 54 13.06 0.77 -11.45
C THR A 54 12.74 1.54 -10.18
N SER A 55 11.78 2.47 -10.21
CA SER A 55 11.48 3.39 -9.10
C SER A 55 10.91 2.70 -7.85
N ARG A 56 10.49 1.44 -7.96
CA ARG A 56 10.05 0.61 -6.84
C ARG A 56 11.16 -0.24 -6.20
N SER A 57 12.40 -0.14 -6.71
CA SER A 57 13.54 -0.82 -6.10
C SER A 57 13.83 -0.23 -4.72
N THR A 58 14.22 -1.06 -3.77
CA THR A 58 14.40 -0.65 -2.38
C THR A 58 15.75 -1.04 -1.81
N LEU A 59 16.25 -0.23 -0.88
CA LEU A 59 17.35 -0.56 0.01
C LEU A 59 16.91 -0.28 1.45
N ASN A 60 17.20 -1.18 2.38
CA ASN A 60 16.85 -0.99 3.76
C ASN A 60 17.94 -1.41 4.74
N ILE A 61 17.96 -0.76 5.91
CA ILE A 61 18.82 -1.08 7.05
C ILE A 61 17.92 -1.18 8.28
N GLY A 62 18.02 -2.29 8.98
CA GLY A 62 17.38 -2.52 10.27
C GLY A 62 18.42 -2.63 11.38
N VAL A 63 18.17 -1.99 12.51
CA VAL A 63 18.99 -2.12 13.73
C VAL A 63 18.06 -2.46 14.88
N ALA A 64 18.29 -3.58 15.55
CA ALA A 64 17.53 -4.00 16.72
C ALA A 64 18.43 -4.16 17.93
N ARG A 65 17.89 -3.87 19.11
CA ARG A 65 18.58 -4.06 20.39
C ARG A 65 17.67 -4.61 21.46
N THR A 66 18.06 -5.69 22.08
CA THR A 66 17.46 -6.23 23.31
C THR A 66 17.93 -5.39 24.50
N LEU A 67 17.00 -4.82 25.25
CA LEU A 67 17.28 -4.01 26.44
C LEU A 67 17.27 -4.87 27.71
N ASN A 68 16.35 -5.82 27.79
CA ASN A 68 16.22 -6.85 28.80
C ASN A 68 15.22 -7.93 28.34
N ASP A 69 14.83 -8.87 29.20
CA ASP A 69 13.96 -10.00 28.86
C ASP A 69 12.57 -9.59 28.34
N LYS A 70 12.11 -8.36 28.62
CA LYS A 70 10.77 -7.87 28.22
C LYS A 70 10.82 -6.73 27.19
N TRP A 71 11.89 -5.95 27.14
CA TRP A 71 11.98 -4.76 26.34
C TRP A 71 13.02 -4.87 25.23
N SER A 72 12.66 -4.44 24.04
CA SER A 72 13.57 -4.22 22.92
C SER A 72 13.25 -2.91 22.19
N THR A 73 14.18 -2.45 21.38
CA THR A 73 14.02 -1.30 20.50
C THR A 73 14.55 -1.64 19.13
N ASP A 74 13.95 -1.10 18.09
CA ASP A 74 14.44 -1.19 16.71
C ASP A 74 14.32 0.14 15.97
N VAL A 75 15.18 0.30 14.98
CA VAL A 75 15.18 1.39 14.02
C VAL A 75 15.16 0.78 12.63
N LYS A 76 14.34 1.30 11.75
CA LYS A 76 14.30 0.93 10.34
C LYS A 76 14.52 2.14 9.47
N PHE A 77 15.39 2.01 8.50
CA PHE A 77 15.54 2.91 7.36
C PHE A 77 15.26 2.15 6.08
N GLU A 78 14.46 2.71 5.21
CA GLU A 78 14.17 2.16 3.89
C GLU A 78 14.02 3.29 2.89
N TRP A 79 14.62 3.10 1.73
CA TRP A 79 14.56 4.05 0.61
C TRP A 79 14.11 3.32 -0.66
N ASP A 80 13.29 4.00 -1.46
CA ASP A 80 13.20 3.68 -2.88
C ASP A 80 14.51 4.13 -3.54
N THR A 81 15.03 3.27 -4.42
CA THR A 81 16.26 3.55 -5.18
C THR A 81 15.91 3.66 -6.67
N ILE A 82 15.97 4.86 -7.22
CA ILE A 82 15.60 5.15 -8.60
C ILE A 82 16.84 4.97 -9.48
N LEU A 83 17.01 3.79 -10.07
CA LEU A 83 18.23 3.41 -10.78
C LEU A 83 18.17 3.75 -12.27
N ASN A 84 16.98 3.75 -12.86
CA ASN A 84 16.75 4.08 -14.27
C ASN A 84 15.49 4.94 -14.40
N PRO A 85 15.57 6.26 -14.07
CA PRO A 85 14.44 7.14 -14.21
C PRO A 85 14.16 7.42 -15.68
N PRO A 86 12.92 7.26 -16.16
CA PRO A 86 12.51 7.91 -17.39
C PRO A 86 12.64 9.43 -17.24
N SER A 87 12.87 10.14 -18.33
CA SER A 87 13.13 11.59 -18.32
C SER A 87 12.00 12.45 -17.70
N ASN A 88 10.80 11.88 -17.56
CA ASN A 88 9.57 12.54 -17.08
C ASN A 88 8.99 11.84 -15.86
N GLU A 89 9.81 11.30 -14.98
CA GLU A 89 9.35 10.47 -13.86
C GLU A 89 8.49 11.20 -12.83
N PHE A 90 7.46 10.50 -12.38
CA PHE A 90 6.62 10.85 -11.25
C PHE A 90 7.40 11.40 -10.06
N GLY A 91 7.12 12.65 -9.71
CA GLY A 91 7.59 13.25 -8.48
C GLY A 91 9.10 13.43 -8.36
N ASN A 92 9.89 13.07 -9.39
CA ASN A 92 11.33 13.25 -9.38
C ASN A 92 11.76 14.50 -10.16
N LYS A 93 11.12 15.63 -9.89
CA LYS A 93 11.45 16.93 -10.53
C LYS A 93 12.90 17.37 -10.27
N ASN A 94 13.59 16.77 -9.29
CA ASN A 94 14.92 17.17 -8.84
C ASN A 94 16.03 16.15 -9.17
N GLY A 95 15.72 15.03 -9.82
CA GLY A 95 16.72 13.99 -10.12
C GLY A 95 17.18 13.18 -8.91
N ASP A 96 16.36 13.11 -7.84
CA ASP A 96 16.69 12.36 -6.63
C ASP A 96 16.82 10.86 -6.92
N LYS A 97 17.90 10.26 -6.46
CA LYS A 97 18.18 8.82 -6.60
C LYS A 97 17.63 7.99 -5.44
N PHE A 98 17.34 8.62 -4.33
CA PHE A 98 16.84 8.01 -3.11
C PHE A 98 15.63 8.80 -2.61
N ARG A 99 14.55 8.08 -2.30
CA ARG A 99 13.36 8.65 -1.66
C ARG A 99 13.06 7.85 -0.39
N SER A 100 12.83 8.55 0.73
CA SER A 100 12.48 7.91 2.00
C SER A 100 11.16 7.14 1.85
N ARG A 101 11.19 5.85 2.18
CA ARG A 101 10.06 4.93 2.18
C ARG A 101 9.60 4.59 3.60
N LEU A 102 10.53 4.23 4.46
CA LEU A 102 10.33 4.06 5.91
C LEU A 102 11.46 4.73 6.67
N GLY A 103 11.14 5.26 7.85
CA GLY A 103 12.10 5.87 8.75
C GLY A 103 11.49 5.99 10.13
N TYR A 104 11.72 5.00 11.01
CA TYR A 104 11.09 4.98 12.32
C TYR A 104 11.99 4.37 13.40
N ILE A 105 11.64 4.68 14.65
CA ILE A 105 12.11 3.99 15.85
C ILE A 105 10.92 3.34 16.54
N SER A 106 11.11 2.14 17.10
CA SER A 106 10.12 1.47 17.94
C SER A 106 10.68 1.05 19.30
N VAL A 107 9.77 1.03 20.27
CA VAL A 107 9.96 0.41 21.58
C VAL A 107 8.94 -0.71 21.69
N ASN A 108 9.42 -1.90 21.99
CA ASN A 108 8.61 -3.11 22.02
C ASN A 108 8.66 -3.73 23.41
N HIS A 109 7.52 -4.26 23.86
CA HIS A 109 7.40 -5.03 25.09
C HIS A 109 6.64 -6.33 24.81
N THR A 110 7.05 -7.42 25.42
CA THR A 110 6.51 -8.75 25.16
C THR A 110 5.01 -8.90 25.48
N GLU A 111 4.47 -8.10 26.38
CA GLU A 111 3.07 -8.17 26.80
C GLU A 111 2.29 -6.86 26.50
N LEU A 112 2.97 -5.71 26.44
CA LEU A 112 2.35 -4.40 26.27
C LEU A 112 2.30 -3.94 24.82
N GLY A 113 2.82 -4.76 23.89
CA GLY A 113 2.85 -4.43 22.47
C GLY A 113 3.99 -3.48 22.09
N SER A 114 3.81 -2.72 21.04
CA SER A 114 4.83 -1.83 20.47
C SER A 114 4.34 -0.41 20.28
N LEU A 115 5.22 0.56 20.51
CA LEU A 115 5.03 1.96 20.14
C LEU A 115 6.08 2.34 19.11
N ARG A 116 5.65 2.81 17.94
CA ARG A 116 6.52 3.17 16.83
C ARG A 116 6.31 4.62 16.41
N ILE A 117 7.40 5.36 16.17
CA ILE A 117 7.39 6.78 15.83
C ILE A 117 8.18 7.02 14.56
N GLY A 118 7.62 7.73 13.58
CA GLY A 118 8.24 8.09 12.32
C GLY A 118 7.41 7.72 11.10
N LYS A 119 8.06 7.69 9.91
CA LYS A 119 7.44 7.23 8.66
C LYS A 119 7.32 5.71 8.67
N GLN A 120 6.10 5.21 8.64
CA GLN A 120 5.81 3.79 8.83
C GLN A 120 4.46 3.40 8.20
N TYR A 121 4.21 2.09 8.10
CA TYR A 121 2.86 1.62 7.78
C TYR A 121 1.88 2.06 8.86
N SER A 122 0.73 2.55 8.41
CA SER A 122 -0.34 3.10 9.25
C SER A 122 -1.13 2.00 9.99
N ALA A 123 -1.89 2.40 11.01
CA ALA A 123 -2.87 1.51 11.61
C ALA A 123 -4.01 1.13 10.63
N TYR A 124 -4.38 2.04 9.72
CA TYR A 124 -5.36 1.76 8.67
C TYR A 124 -4.90 0.58 7.78
N TYR A 125 -3.62 0.56 7.42
CA TYR A 125 -3.03 -0.50 6.59
C TYR A 125 -3.06 -1.88 7.26
N ASP A 126 -3.09 -1.97 8.57
CA ASP A 126 -3.07 -3.27 9.28
C ASP A 126 -4.29 -4.15 8.92
N VAL A 127 -5.40 -3.55 8.45
CA VAL A 127 -6.58 -4.25 7.92
C VAL A 127 -6.75 -4.03 6.41
N ALA A 128 -6.71 -2.79 5.95
CA ALA A 128 -6.88 -2.46 4.53
C ALA A 128 -5.82 -3.14 3.64
N GLY A 129 -4.62 -3.36 4.17
CA GLY A 129 -3.53 -4.08 3.53
C GLY A 129 -3.81 -5.57 3.22
N TYR A 130 -4.98 -6.12 3.62
CA TYR A 130 -5.44 -7.42 3.12
C TYR A 130 -5.64 -7.42 1.60
N MET A 131 -5.79 -6.24 0.99
CA MET A 131 -5.90 -6.06 -0.44
C MET A 131 -4.56 -5.82 -1.16
N ASP A 132 -3.47 -5.55 -0.44
CA ASP A 132 -2.14 -5.31 -1.03
C ASP A 132 -1.44 -6.64 -1.42
N ASN A 133 -1.92 -7.26 -2.48
CA ASN A 133 -1.46 -8.57 -2.96
C ASN A 133 -1.00 -8.57 -4.43
N LEU A 134 -1.25 -7.48 -5.16
CA LEU A 134 -0.88 -7.32 -6.55
C LEU A 134 0.62 -7.01 -6.68
N ILE A 135 1.24 -7.47 -7.77
CA ILE A 135 2.69 -7.27 -7.98
C ILE A 135 2.95 -6.20 -9.04
N VAL A 136 2.16 -6.19 -10.10
CA VAL A 136 2.39 -5.31 -11.25
C VAL A 136 1.69 -3.97 -11.06
N PHE A 137 0.40 -3.99 -10.76
CA PHE A 137 -0.40 -2.81 -10.47
C PHE A 137 -0.82 -2.81 -8.99
N ASP A 138 -1.18 -1.65 -8.44
CA ASP A 138 -1.70 -1.54 -7.08
C ASP A 138 -3.22 -1.82 -7.04
N PRO A 139 -3.81 -2.18 -5.88
CA PRO A 139 -5.26 -2.24 -5.71
C PRO A 139 -5.88 -0.85 -5.92
N ASP A 140 -7.12 -0.80 -6.42
CA ASP A 140 -7.76 0.44 -6.85
C ASP A 140 -8.79 0.96 -5.84
N ALA A 141 -9.73 0.11 -5.42
CA ALA A 141 -10.91 0.57 -4.68
C ALA A 141 -10.59 0.88 -3.21
N THR A 142 -9.88 0.01 -2.50
CA THR A 142 -9.36 0.34 -1.17
C THR A 142 -8.20 1.33 -1.31
N PRO A 143 -8.31 2.58 -0.82
CA PRO A 143 -7.34 3.63 -1.11
C PRO A 143 -6.05 3.49 -0.27
N LEU A 144 -5.24 2.46 -0.57
CA LEU A 144 -3.99 2.20 0.14
C LEU A 144 -2.89 3.20 -0.24
N PHE A 145 -2.74 3.48 -1.53
CA PHE A 145 -1.68 4.33 -2.06
C PHE A 145 -2.23 5.64 -2.65
N SER A 146 -3.36 6.09 -2.10
CA SER A 146 -3.98 7.36 -2.47
C SER A 146 -3.07 8.55 -2.20
N ASP A 147 -3.28 9.63 -2.93
CA ASP A 147 -2.49 10.86 -2.90
C ASP A 147 -0.99 10.60 -3.12
N GLY A 148 -0.71 9.90 -4.21
CA GLY A 148 0.64 9.55 -4.62
C GLY A 148 1.08 8.16 -4.18
N LYS A 149 2.37 7.92 -4.22
CA LYS A 149 2.94 6.56 -4.18
C LYS A 149 2.86 5.86 -2.84
N ASP A 150 2.70 6.60 -1.75
CA ASP A 150 2.90 6.07 -0.40
C ASP A 150 1.64 6.07 0.46
N GLY A 151 0.55 6.70 -0.01
CA GLY A 151 -0.58 7.03 0.87
C GLY A 151 -0.16 7.98 1.99
N GLY A 152 0.84 8.83 1.74
CA GLY A 152 1.53 9.58 2.79
C GLY A 152 0.71 10.69 3.41
N PHE A 153 -0.04 11.45 2.61
CA PHE A 153 -0.87 12.55 3.07
C PHE A 153 -2.07 12.05 3.89
N LEU A 154 -2.84 11.12 3.35
CA LEU A 154 -3.94 10.44 4.05
C LEU A 154 -3.46 9.50 5.15
N ALA A 155 -2.24 9.02 5.08
CA ALA A 155 -1.68 7.94 5.91
C ALA A 155 -2.42 6.61 5.75
N THR A 156 -2.78 6.26 4.52
CA THR A 156 -3.46 5.00 4.20
C THR A 156 -2.51 3.81 4.09
N ALA A 157 -1.25 4.04 3.70
CA ALA A 157 -0.20 3.03 3.71
C ALA A 157 1.03 3.49 4.51
N ARG A 158 2.06 4.05 3.87
CA ARG A 158 3.29 4.53 4.54
C ARG A 158 3.18 6.01 4.90
N GLY A 159 2.52 6.29 6.02
CA GLY A 159 2.30 7.65 6.46
C GLY A 159 3.53 8.29 7.11
N ASP A 160 3.70 9.59 6.84
CA ASP A 160 4.72 10.44 7.47
C ASP A 160 4.26 10.97 8.82
N ASN A 161 5.21 11.22 9.74
CA ASN A 161 4.96 11.83 11.05
C ASN A 161 3.91 11.10 11.90
N LEU A 162 4.00 9.77 11.98
CA LEU A 162 3.07 8.95 12.73
C LEU A 162 3.63 8.49 14.07
N VAL A 163 2.74 8.37 15.05
CA VAL A 163 2.90 7.53 16.25
C VAL A 163 1.86 6.43 16.16
N VAL A 164 2.30 5.18 16.19
CA VAL A 164 1.42 4.01 16.08
C VAL A 164 1.69 3.05 17.23
N TYR A 165 0.65 2.72 17.97
CA TYR A 165 0.64 1.65 18.96
C TYR A 165 0.02 0.40 18.35
N ARG A 166 0.64 -0.78 18.58
CA ARG A 166 0.12 -2.09 18.18
C ARG A 166 0.23 -3.09 19.32
N ASN A 167 -0.79 -3.89 19.52
CA ASN A 167 -0.77 -5.02 20.44
C ASN A 167 -1.64 -6.17 19.92
N SER A 168 -1.31 -7.40 20.36
CA SER A 168 -2.09 -8.59 20.05
C SER A 168 -2.43 -9.33 21.35
N PHE A 169 -3.68 -9.74 21.48
CA PHE A 169 -4.23 -10.50 22.59
C PHE A 169 -4.74 -11.83 22.03
N ASP A 170 -3.91 -12.88 22.07
CA ASP A 170 -4.13 -14.14 21.36
C ASP A 170 -4.40 -13.88 19.86
N ALA A 171 -5.62 -14.13 19.40
CA ALA A 171 -6.04 -13.94 18.01
C ALA A 171 -6.54 -12.52 17.69
N LEU A 172 -6.72 -11.67 18.71
CA LEU A 172 -7.23 -10.30 18.55
C LEU A 172 -6.06 -9.32 18.40
N ASN A 173 -6.05 -8.56 17.31
CA ASN A 173 -5.05 -7.53 17.05
C ASN A 173 -5.69 -6.14 17.12
N LEU A 174 -4.99 -5.20 17.73
CA LEU A 174 -5.39 -3.81 17.90
C LEU A 174 -4.27 -2.87 17.46
N SER A 175 -4.63 -1.85 16.70
CA SER A 175 -3.73 -0.74 16.35
C SER A 175 -4.42 0.60 16.58
N ALA A 176 -3.65 1.58 17.07
CA ALA A 176 -4.10 2.97 17.24
C ALA A 176 -3.01 3.93 16.75
N GLN A 177 -3.41 4.97 16.05
CA GLN A 177 -2.51 5.92 15.39
C GLN A 177 -2.88 7.36 15.70
N TYR A 178 -1.84 8.18 15.83
CA TYR A 178 -1.91 9.62 15.71
C TYR A 178 -0.88 10.09 14.69
N GLY A 179 -1.31 10.90 13.71
CA GLY A 179 -0.46 11.56 12.73
C GLY A 179 -0.39 13.05 12.99
N PHE A 180 0.83 13.59 13.01
CA PHE A 180 1.09 15.02 13.20
C PHE A 180 0.97 15.78 11.88
N ASN A 181 0.94 17.10 11.98
CA ASN A 181 0.86 18.05 10.88
C ASN A 181 2.11 18.07 9.96
N ASN A 182 2.14 19.02 9.02
CA ASN A 182 3.24 19.26 8.06
C ASN A 182 3.43 18.16 7.00
N VAL A 183 2.36 17.50 6.60
CA VAL A 183 2.37 16.61 5.42
C VAL A 183 1.46 17.22 4.37
N SER A 184 2.02 17.60 3.22
CA SER A 184 1.25 18.19 2.12
C SER A 184 0.78 17.11 1.14
N ASN A 185 -0.39 17.35 0.51
CA ASN A 185 -0.88 16.50 -0.56
C ASN A 185 -0.04 16.67 -1.85
N GLN A 186 -0.12 15.70 -2.74
CA GLN A 186 0.66 15.69 -3.99
C GLN A 186 0.21 16.79 -4.96
N MET A 187 -1.08 17.09 -5.00
CA MET A 187 -1.64 18.15 -5.85
C MET A 187 -1.21 19.55 -5.39
N GLY A 188 -0.80 19.69 -4.11
CA GLY A 188 -0.57 20.97 -3.45
C GLY A 188 -1.88 21.63 -2.98
N GLY A 189 -1.75 22.60 -2.10
CA GLY A 189 -2.86 23.38 -1.56
C GLY A 189 -3.51 22.80 -0.30
N LEU A 190 -3.25 21.55 0.06
CA LEU A 190 -3.67 20.97 1.34
C LEU A 190 -2.45 20.57 2.17
N THR A 191 -2.58 20.74 3.48
CA THR A 191 -1.64 20.22 4.48
C THR A 191 -2.44 19.46 5.54
N ARG A 192 -1.92 18.32 5.99
CA ARG A 192 -2.53 17.60 7.11
C ARG A 192 -2.39 18.38 8.40
N ASP A 193 -3.51 18.67 9.07
CA ASP A 193 -3.53 19.20 10.44
C ASP A 193 -3.25 18.07 11.43
N ASN A 194 -4.06 17.01 11.41
CA ASN A 194 -3.86 15.81 12.19
C ASN A 194 -4.51 14.60 11.49
N ASN A 195 -4.05 13.40 11.91
CA ASN A 195 -4.62 12.14 11.46
C ASN A 195 -4.84 11.22 12.66
N LEU A 196 -5.97 10.52 12.66
CA LEU A 196 -6.32 9.49 13.63
C LEU A 196 -6.69 8.22 12.89
N ALA A 197 -6.19 7.06 13.33
CA ALA A 197 -6.67 5.78 12.83
C ALA A 197 -6.74 4.73 13.94
N LEU A 198 -7.70 3.81 13.79
CA LEU A 198 -7.89 2.64 14.65
C LEU A 198 -8.09 1.42 13.75
N ALA A 199 -7.51 0.29 14.13
CA ALA A 199 -7.75 -0.98 13.47
C ALA A 199 -7.94 -2.10 14.49
N LEU A 200 -8.84 -3.01 14.16
CA LEU A 200 -9.13 -4.20 14.94
C LEU A 200 -9.25 -5.39 13.99
N SER A 201 -8.56 -6.49 14.28
CA SER A 201 -8.71 -7.72 13.51
C SER A 201 -8.66 -8.95 14.39
N TYR A 202 -9.26 -10.03 13.92
CA TYR A 202 -9.27 -11.33 14.57
C TYR A 202 -8.84 -12.42 13.59
N ASP A 203 -7.82 -13.20 13.98
CA ASP A 203 -7.25 -14.28 13.20
C ASP A 203 -7.75 -15.64 13.73
N PHE A 204 -8.61 -16.32 12.97
CA PHE A 204 -9.14 -17.63 13.32
C PHE A 204 -8.14 -18.75 12.98
N ASP A 205 -8.11 -19.83 13.76
CA ASP A 205 -7.28 -21.02 13.52
C ASP A 205 -7.55 -21.68 12.15
N SER A 206 -8.71 -21.43 11.55
CA SER A 206 -9.09 -21.90 10.22
C SER A 206 -8.33 -21.26 9.07
N GLY A 207 -7.56 -20.18 9.33
CA GLY A 207 -6.90 -19.35 8.33
C GLY A 207 -7.75 -18.17 7.82
N LEU A 208 -8.93 -17.97 8.41
CA LEU A 208 -9.75 -16.77 8.18
C LEU A 208 -9.26 -15.63 9.09
N SER A 209 -9.09 -14.43 8.53
CA SER A 209 -8.90 -13.18 9.27
C SER A 209 -10.05 -12.24 8.93
N LEU A 210 -10.63 -11.61 9.92
CA LEU A 210 -11.65 -10.55 9.77
C LEU A 210 -11.14 -9.28 10.44
N GLY A 211 -11.33 -8.13 9.80
CA GLY A 211 -10.88 -6.87 10.37
C GLY A 211 -11.74 -5.69 9.97
N THR A 212 -11.64 -4.64 10.77
CA THR A 212 -12.19 -3.32 10.49
C THR A 212 -11.17 -2.25 10.83
N THR A 213 -11.15 -1.19 10.05
CA THR A 213 -10.31 -0.02 10.33
C THR A 213 -11.05 1.27 10.00
N TYR A 214 -10.78 2.29 10.80
CA TYR A 214 -11.27 3.66 10.60
C TYR A 214 -10.11 4.62 10.59
N MET A 215 -10.17 5.62 9.72
CA MET A 215 -9.20 6.70 9.66
C MET A 215 -9.90 8.03 9.42
N ARG A 216 -9.41 9.10 10.06
CA ARG A 216 -9.78 10.48 9.79
C ARG A 216 -8.52 11.32 9.61
N ASN A 217 -8.48 12.07 8.53
CA ASN A 217 -7.43 13.04 8.19
C ASN A 217 -8.04 14.43 8.12
N LYS A 218 -7.71 15.31 9.08
CA LYS A 218 -8.15 16.70 9.06
C LYS A 218 -7.16 17.55 8.27
N VAL A 219 -7.68 18.46 7.43
CA VAL A 219 -6.87 19.24 6.49
C VAL A 219 -6.88 20.74 6.77
N GLU A 220 -5.79 21.40 6.40
CA GLU A 220 -5.62 22.85 6.31
C GLU A 220 -5.41 23.24 4.84
N GLY A 221 -5.94 24.40 4.43
CA GLY A 221 -5.85 24.88 3.05
C GLY A 221 -7.04 24.49 2.21
N SER A 222 -6.92 24.59 0.88
CA SER A 222 -8.01 24.28 -0.05
C SER A 222 -7.49 23.70 -1.36
N SER A 223 -7.94 22.50 -1.72
CA SER A 223 -7.64 21.83 -2.99
C SER A 223 -8.52 20.57 -3.14
N GLY A 224 -8.71 20.11 -4.37
CA GLY A 224 -9.40 18.83 -4.63
C GLY A 224 -10.84 18.78 -4.13
N GLY A 225 -11.54 19.93 -4.03
CA GLY A 225 -12.88 20.03 -3.48
C GLY A 225 -12.94 20.27 -1.98
N LEU A 226 -11.84 20.11 -1.25
CA LEU A 226 -11.76 20.33 0.19
C LEU A 226 -11.39 21.76 0.54
N ASN A 227 -11.83 22.22 1.71
CA ASN A 227 -11.55 23.50 2.32
C ASN A 227 -10.85 23.36 3.66
N ASP A 228 -10.31 24.47 4.16
CA ASP A 228 -9.69 24.53 5.47
C ASP A 228 -10.61 24.04 6.57
N GLY A 229 -10.15 23.08 7.35
CA GLY A 229 -10.86 22.44 8.44
C GLY A 229 -11.72 21.23 8.07
N ASP A 230 -11.85 20.91 6.77
CA ASP A 230 -12.55 19.68 6.34
C ASP A 230 -11.82 18.44 6.80
N SER A 231 -12.52 17.31 6.78
CA SER A 231 -11.98 16.00 7.10
C SER A 231 -12.20 15.03 5.95
N GLN A 232 -11.22 14.15 5.76
CA GLN A 232 -11.30 12.96 4.92
C GLN A 232 -11.45 11.76 5.84
N GLU A 233 -12.44 10.90 5.59
CA GLU A 233 -12.73 9.75 6.45
C GLU A 233 -12.81 8.48 5.64
N LEU A 234 -12.26 7.39 6.18
CA LEU A 234 -12.29 6.06 5.59
C LEU A 234 -12.68 5.04 6.64
N THR A 235 -13.66 4.21 6.33
CA THR A 235 -14.02 3.02 7.10
C THR A 235 -13.91 1.81 6.21
N THR A 236 -13.07 0.84 6.56
CA THR A 236 -12.89 -0.40 5.79
C THR A 236 -13.23 -1.61 6.63
N LEU A 237 -14.03 -2.50 6.08
CA LEU A 237 -14.24 -3.87 6.55
C LEU A 237 -13.51 -4.80 5.60
N ALA A 238 -12.68 -5.70 6.12
CA ALA A 238 -11.93 -6.63 5.27
C ALA A 238 -11.94 -8.05 5.84
N ALA A 239 -11.90 -9.02 4.92
CA ALA A 239 -11.76 -10.43 5.21
C ALA A 239 -10.64 -11.02 4.35
N LYS A 240 -9.85 -11.92 4.94
CA LYS A 240 -8.82 -12.68 4.24
C LYS A 240 -8.88 -14.14 4.69
N TYR A 241 -8.87 -15.06 3.74
CA TYR A 241 -8.77 -16.49 4.01
C TYR A 241 -7.58 -17.08 3.28
N VAL A 242 -6.74 -17.79 4.01
CA VAL A 242 -5.53 -18.44 3.48
C VAL A 242 -5.53 -19.92 3.88
N SER A 243 -5.43 -20.80 2.90
CA SER A 243 -5.34 -22.24 3.15
C SER A 243 -4.69 -22.96 1.97
N GLN A 244 -3.69 -23.82 2.24
CA GLN A 244 -3.10 -24.77 1.28
C GLN A 244 -2.71 -24.14 -0.09
N GLY A 245 -2.12 -22.93 -0.06
CA GLY A 245 -1.72 -22.20 -1.27
C GLY A 245 -2.84 -21.37 -1.89
N PHE A 246 -4.07 -21.48 -1.44
CA PHE A 246 -5.18 -20.61 -1.83
C PHE A 246 -5.25 -19.39 -0.90
N GLN A 247 -5.48 -18.22 -1.47
CA GLN A 247 -5.88 -17.03 -0.74
C GLN A 247 -7.05 -16.36 -1.45
N ILE A 248 -7.99 -15.89 -0.65
CA ILE A 248 -9.02 -14.93 -1.08
C ILE A 248 -9.05 -13.78 -0.09
N SER A 249 -9.14 -12.55 -0.57
CA SER A 249 -9.30 -11.34 0.23
C SER A 249 -10.43 -10.51 -0.36
N ALA A 250 -11.24 -9.91 0.51
CA ALA A 250 -12.29 -8.98 0.13
C ALA A 250 -12.30 -7.78 1.07
N ALA A 251 -12.63 -6.61 0.55
CA ALA A 251 -12.80 -5.40 1.34
C ALA A 251 -14.02 -4.61 0.86
N TYR A 252 -14.64 -3.92 1.80
CA TYR A 252 -15.63 -2.88 1.57
C TYR A 252 -15.19 -1.62 2.29
N THR A 253 -15.08 -0.52 1.55
CA THR A 253 -14.64 0.77 2.07
C THR A 253 -15.70 1.83 1.83
N ILE A 254 -16.06 2.57 2.87
CA ILE A 254 -16.83 3.80 2.81
C ILE A 254 -15.85 4.95 2.96
N GLY A 255 -15.84 5.87 2.01
CA GLY A 255 -15.00 7.07 2.03
C GLY A 255 -15.85 8.33 1.96
N GLU A 256 -15.58 9.26 2.88
CA GLU A 256 -16.12 10.61 2.86
C GLU A 256 -14.98 11.57 2.52
N ASN A 257 -15.10 12.34 1.44
CA ASN A 257 -14.05 13.24 0.94
C ASN A 257 -12.68 12.55 0.75
N ALA A 258 -12.62 11.26 0.42
CA ALA A 258 -11.37 10.50 0.52
C ALA A 258 -11.00 9.68 -0.72
N HIS A 259 -11.92 9.50 -1.67
CA HIS A 259 -11.62 8.81 -2.92
C HIS A 259 -11.27 9.78 -4.03
N GLU A 260 -10.14 9.57 -4.67
CA GLU A 260 -9.71 10.36 -5.82
C GLU A 260 -10.53 10.01 -7.06
N THR A 261 -11.11 11.03 -7.69
CA THR A 261 -11.93 10.86 -8.89
C THR A 261 -11.10 10.54 -10.12
N ASP A 262 -9.83 10.88 -10.14
CA ASP A 262 -8.91 10.62 -11.27
C ASP A 262 -7.62 9.95 -10.79
N LEU A 263 -7.66 8.63 -10.63
CA LEU A 263 -6.44 7.83 -10.36
C LEU A 263 -5.50 7.80 -11.57
N PHE A 264 -6.01 7.99 -12.77
CA PHE A 264 -5.22 8.03 -14.01
C PHE A 264 -4.83 9.45 -14.42
N GLY A 265 -5.36 10.49 -13.77
CA GLY A 265 -5.01 11.88 -14.02
C GLY A 265 -3.57 12.21 -13.65
N TYR A 266 -3.05 11.45 -12.72
CA TYR A 266 -1.61 11.31 -12.53
C TYR A 266 -1.10 10.12 -13.33
N GLY A 267 -1.41 10.11 -14.62
CA GLY A 267 -0.74 9.23 -15.54
C GLY A 267 0.74 9.17 -15.22
N PHE A 268 1.49 8.23 -15.72
CA PHE A 268 2.92 8.08 -15.42
C PHE A 268 3.76 9.36 -15.65
N ASP A 269 3.19 10.46 -16.11
CA ASP A 269 3.84 11.76 -16.35
C ASP A 269 3.37 12.92 -15.45
N GLY A 270 2.42 12.69 -14.54
CA GLY A 270 1.90 13.71 -13.62
C GLY A 270 0.99 14.75 -14.28
N THR A 271 0.55 14.54 -15.52
CA THR A 271 -0.42 15.40 -16.21
C THR A 271 -1.79 14.73 -16.21
N ALA A 272 -2.83 15.48 -15.81
CA ALA A 272 -4.20 15.00 -15.92
C ALA A 272 -4.60 14.87 -17.39
N PRO A 273 -4.88 13.67 -17.93
CA PRO A 273 -5.21 13.50 -19.34
C PRO A 273 -6.48 14.23 -19.76
N THR A 274 -7.35 14.52 -18.80
CA THR A 274 -8.68 15.08 -19.04
C THR A 274 -8.74 16.61 -18.88
N GLY A 275 -7.69 17.23 -18.33
CA GLY A 275 -7.68 18.66 -17.97
C GLY A 275 -8.67 19.01 -16.86
N LYS A 276 -9.27 18.01 -16.17
CA LYS A 276 -10.13 18.21 -15.01
C LYS A 276 -9.32 18.09 -13.72
N PRO A 277 -9.69 18.84 -12.67
CA PRO A 277 -9.05 18.68 -11.36
C PRO A 277 -9.37 17.29 -10.78
N ASN A 278 -8.40 16.64 -10.20
CA ASN A 278 -8.67 15.51 -9.33
C ASN A 278 -9.37 16.00 -8.05
N LEU A 279 -10.44 15.32 -7.66
CA LEU A 279 -11.25 15.67 -6.51
C LEU A 279 -11.20 14.54 -5.49
N TYR A 280 -11.30 14.89 -4.21
CA TYR A 280 -11.53 13.94 -3.13
C TYR A 280 -13.04 13.85 -2.89
N ALA A 281 -13.68 12.81 -3.38
CA ALA A 281 -15.13 12.65 -3.35
C ALA A 281 -15.56 11.57 -2.37
N ASP A 282 -16.84 11.59 -2.04
CA ASP A 282 -17.53 10.52 -1.34
C ASP A 282 -17.69 9.32 -2.26
N ALA A 283 -17.41 8.12 -1.74
CA ALA A 283 -17.57 6.89 -2.50
C ALA A 283 -17.74 5.65 -1.61
N ASN A 284 -18.38 4.63 -2.19
CA ASN A 284 -18.39 3.27 -1.68
C ASN A 284 -17.55 2.39 -2.59
N ALA A 285 -16.65 1.60 -2.01
CA ALA A 285 -15.69 0.85 -2.76
C ALA A 285 -15.65 -0.63 -2.35
N TYR A 286 -15.46 -1.52 -3.32
CA TYR A 286 -15.45 -2.97 -3.14
C TYR A 286 -14.22 -3.55 -3.83
N ASP A 287 -13.51 -4.43 -3.13
CA ASP A 287 -12.37 -5.19 -3.65
C ASP A 287 -12.56 -6.68 -3.45
N LEU A 288 -12.11 -7.44 -4.42
CA LEU A 288 -11.97 -8.89 -4.32
C LEU A 288 -10.66 -9.31 -4.99
N TYR A 289 -9.83 -10.02 -4.25
CA TYR A 289 -8.60 -10.64 -4.75
C TYR A 289 -8.61 -12.13 -4.47
N ALA A 290 -8.15 -12.96 -5.41
CA ALA A 290 -7.91 -14.37 -5.17
C ALA A 290 -6.70 -14.88 -5.93
N HIS A 291 -5.95 -15.81 -5.33
CA HIS A 291 -4.87 -16.52 -5.99
C HIS A 291 -4.78 -17.99 -5.55
N TYR A 292 -4.09 -18.78 -6.36
CA TYR A 292 -3.64 -20.11 -5.98
C TYR A 292 -2.15 -20.28 -6.26
N TYR A 293 -1.38 -20.70 -5.25
CA TYR A 293 0.05 -20.93 -5.35
C TYR A 293 0.32 -22.41 -5.57
N PHE A 294 0.75 -22.78 -6.77
CA PHE A 294 1.13 -24.14 -7.12
C PHE A 294 2.54 -24.48 -6.60
N ALA A 295 2.77 -25.75 -6.25
CA ALA A 295 4.07 -26.21 -5.74
C ALA A 295 5.25 -25.98 -6.72
N MET A 296 4.98 -25.82 -8.02
CA MET A 296 5.97 -25.52 -9.05
C MET A 296 6.34 -24.00 -9.09
N GLY A 297 5.83 -23.20 -8.17
CA GLY A 297 6.14 -21.76 -8.09
C GLY A 297 5.25 -20.86 -8.93
N ILE A 298 4.25 -21.39 -9.63
CA ILE A 298 3.29 -20.61 -10.42
C ILE A 298 2.14 -20.13 -9.53
N ARG A 299 1.79 -18.85 -9.63
CA ARG A 299 0.70 -18.21 -8.89
C ARG A 299 -0.17 -17.37 -9.82
N PRO A 300 -1.21 -17.94 -10.46
CA PRO A 300 -2.26 -17.15 -11.09
C PRO A 300 -3.09 -16.41 -10.04
N TYR A 301 -3.56 -15.22 -10.40
CA TYR A 301 -4.43 -14.39 -9.55
C TYR A 301 -5.43 -13.60 -10.36
N ILE A 302 -6.51 -13.21 -9.69
CA ILE A 302 -7.53 -12.28 -10.18
C ILE A 302 -7.73 -11.17 -9.18
N TYR A 303 -8.07 -9.99 -9.67
CA TYR A 303 -8.49 -8.86 -8.87
C TYR A 303 -9.67 -8.17 -9.55
N LEU A 304 -10.68 -7.88 -8.76
CA LEU A 304 -11.89 -7.19 -9.19
C LEU A 304 -12.14 -6.06 -8.21
N SER A 305 -12.45 -4.87 -8.71
CA SER A 305 -12.88 -3.77 -7.85
C SER A 305 -13.96 -2.94 -8.50
N SER A 306 -14.75 -2.25 -7.64
CA SER A 306 -15.75 -1.28 -8.03
C SER A 306 -15.73 -0.12 -7.04
N VAL A 307 -15.78 1.11 -7.55
CA VAL A 307 -15.91 2.34 -6.77
C VAL A 307 -17.12 3.09 -7.29
N ASP A 308 -18.13 3.26 -6.43
CA ASP A 308 -19.34 4.03 -6.70
C ASP A 308 -19.19 5.41 -6.06
N PHE A 309 -19.05 6.44 -6.87
CA PHE A 309 -18.96 7.84 -6.44
C PHE A 309 -20.35 8.46 -6.38
N ASP A 310 -20.72 9.04 -5.25
CA ASP A 310 -21.97 9.79 -5.07
C ASP A 310 -21.72 11.00 -4.15
N ASP A 311 -21.21 12.06 -4.72
CA ASP A 311 -20.92 13.32 -4.01
C ASP A 311 -21.76 14.46 -4.59
N SER A 312 -22.84 14.81 -3.91
CA SER A 312 -23.75 15.86 -4.32
C SER A 312 -23.14 17.26 -4.20
N THR A 313 -22.16 17.47 -3.31
CA THR A 313 -21.49 18.74 -3.09
C THR A 313 -20.54 19.05 -4.24
N LEU A 314 -19.76 18.07 -4.65
CA LEU A 314 -18.83 18.16 -5.77
C LEU A 314 -19.51 17.90 -7.12
N GLN A 315 -20.77 17.50 -7.12
CA GLN A 315 -21.53 17.06 -8.31
C GLN A 315 -20.82 15.92 -9.05
N VAL A 316 -20.25 14.99 -8.29
CA VAL A 316 -19.63 13.77 -8.79
C VAL A 316 -20.62 12.63 -8.61
N ASN A 317 -20.98 11.98 -9.71
CA ASN A 317 -21.82 10.78 -9.71
C ASN A 317 -21.33 9.88 -10.86
N GLY A 318 -20.84 8.71 -10.52
CA GLY A 318 -20.28 7.81 -11.51
C GLY A 318 -19.65 6.58 -10.87
N ASP A 319 -19.12 5.70 -11.69
CA ASP A 319 -18.49 4.48 -11.23
C ASP A 319 -17.14 4.22 -11.94
N ARG A 320 -16.29 3.48 -11.24
CA ARG A 320 -15.04 2.90 -11.77
C ARG A 320 -15.00 1.42 -11.43
N ASN A 321 -14.80 0.60 -12.46
CA ASN A 321 -14.66 -0.84 -12.32
C ASN A 321 -13.31 -1.29 -12.86
N VAL A 322 -12.59 -2.14 -12.10
CA VAL A 322 -11.28 -2.68 -12.49
C VAL A 322 -11.31 -4.21 -12.46
N TYR A 323 -10.79 -4.80 -13.52
CA TYR A 323 -10.68 -6.24 -13.68
C TYR A 323 -9.23 -6.58 -14.02
N SER A 324 -8.54 -7.31 -13.15
CA SER A 324 -7.16 -7.75 -13.42
C SER A 324 -7.05 -9.27 -13.42
N PHE A 325 -6.25 -9.77 -14.34
CA PHE A 325 -5.77 -11.14 -14.34
C PHE A 325 -4.24 -11.13 -14.44
N GLY A 326 -3.57 -11.83 -13.53
CA GLY A 326 -2.14 -11.92 -13.52
C GLY A 326 -1.63 -13.33 -13.23
N ILE A 327 -0.36 -13.53 -13.57
CA ILE A 327 0.36 -14.76 -13.27
C ILE A 327 1.77 -14.41 -12.82
N SER A 328 2.19 -14.99 -11.69
CA SER A 328 3.56 -14.86 -11.19
C SER A 328 4.26 -16.20 -11.22
N TYR A 329 5.55 -16.20 -11.52
CA TYR A 329 6.45 -17.33 -11.39
C TYR A 329 7.53 -17.01 -10.36
N HIS A 330 7.52 -17.77 -9.26
CA HIS A 330 8.49 -17.70 -8.18
C HIS A 330 9.57 -18.76 -8.42
N ALA A 331 10.61 -18.43 -9.17
CA ALA A 331 11.72 -19.35 -9.44
C ALA A 331 12.46 -19.70 -8.15
N THR A 332 12.61 -18.74 -7.26
CA THR A 332 12.98 -18.88 -5.86
C THR A 332 12.13 -17.91 -5.02
N PRO A 333 12.14 -17.97 -3.68
CA PRO A 333 11.49 -16.96 -2.86
C PRO A 333 11.99 -15.53 -3.14
N GLN A 334 13.26 -15.39 -3.57
CA GLN A 334 13.90 -14.09 -3.87
C GLN A 334 13.72 -13.62 -5.31
N PHE A 335 13.46 -14.53 -6.27
CA PHE A 335 13.37 -14.19 -7.69
C PHE A 335 11.99 -14.48 -8.25
N ILE A 336 11.27 -13.42 -8.62
CA ILE A 336 9.90 -13.47 -9.07
C ILE A 336 9.77 -12.75 -10.41
N ILE A 337 9.00 -13.33 -11.31
CA ILE A 337 8.55 -12.69 -12.56
C ILE A 337 7.02 -12.70 -12.53
N SER A 338 6.39 -11.56 -12.76
CA SER A 338 4.94 -11.42 -12.79
C SER A 338 4.48 -10.66 -14.03
N GLY A 339 3.40 -11.11 -14.63
CA GLY A 339 2.69 -10.39 -15.68
C GLY A 339 1.24 -10.18 -15.30
N GLU A 340 0.65 -9.04 -15.68
CA GLU A 340 -0.74 -8.68 -15.39
C GLU A 340 -1.35 -7.95 -16.58
N VAL A 341 -2.62 -8.23 -16.84
CA VAL A 341 -3.49 -7.45 -17.71
C VAL A 341 -4.63 -6.90 -16.88
N ARG A 342 -4.90 -5.60 -17.03
CA ARG A 342 -5.91 -4.86 -16.29
C ARG A 342 -6.81 -4.12 -17.25
N ALA A 343 -8.12 -4.33 -17.15
CA ALA A 343 -9.13 -3.52 -17.79
C ALA A 343 -9.76 -2.58 -16.75
N THR A 344 -9.97 -1.32 -17.13
CA THR A 344 -10.63 -0.30 -16.32
C THR A 344 -11.77 0.30 -17.12
N GLU A 345 -12.94 0.34 -16.52
CA GLU A 345 -14.13 0.97 -17.06
C GLU A 345 -14.54 2.11 -16.13
N GLU A 346 -14.71 3.33 -16.66
CA GLU A 346 -15.19 4.49 -15.93
C GLU A 346 -16.42 5.08 -16.63
N ASP A 347 -17.45 5.44 -15.87
CA ASP A 347 -18.63 6.16 -16.36
C ASP A 347 -18.99 7.28 -15.38
N GLY A 348 -19.42 8.42 -15.89
CA GLY A 348 -19.84 9.59 -15.11
C GLY A 348 -18.70 10.39 -14.46
N LEU A 349 -17.47 9.91 -14.43
CA LEU A 349 -16.31 10.57 -13.80
C LEU A 349 -15.64 11.55 -14.78
N GLY A 350 -16.31 12.62 -15.11
CA GLY A 350 -15.69 13.75 -15.78
C GLY A 350 -15.75 13.74 -17.31
N ALA A 351 -15.02 12.89 -18.03
CA ALA A 351 -14.92 12.93 -19.51
C ALA A 351 -15.98 12.07 -20.23
N GLY A 352 -16.95 11.50 -19.50
CA GLY A 352 -17.88 10.50 -20.01
C GLY A 352 -17.32 9.09 -19.86
N LYS A 353 -17.82 8.13 -20.64
CA LYS A 353 -17.38 6.75 -20.56
C LYS A 353 -15.93 6.59 -21.04
N ARG A 354 -15.11 5.91 -20.24
CA ARG A 354 -13.72 5.58 -20.54
C ARG A 354 -13.49 4.08 -20.31
N ASP A 355 -12.92 3.41 -21.30
CA ASP A 355 -12.54 2.00 -21.24
C ASP A 355 -11.05 1.89 -21.59
N ASP A 356 -10.22 1.47 -20.66
CA ASP A 356 -8.76 1.31 -20.87
C ASP A 356 -8.31 -0.11 -20.54
N THR A 357 -7.33 -0.61 -21.29
CA THR A 357 -6.68 -1.88 -20.98
C THR A 357 -5.17 -1.68 -20.88
N LEU A 358 -4.62 -2.05 -19.75
CA LEU A 358 -3.20 -1.98 -19.44
C LEU A 358 -2.62 -3.38 -19.37
N SER A 359 -1.36 -3.51 -19.73
CA SER A 359 -0.58 -4.71 -19.42
C SER A 359 0.79 -4.35 -18.90
N GLY A 360 1.30 -5.16 -18.00
CA GLY A 360 2.60 -4.93 -17.41
C GLY A 360 3.30 -6.22 -16.99
N MET A 361 4.58 -6.10 -16.77
CA MET A 361 5.43 -7.16 -16.24
C MET A 361 6.35 -6.57 -15.18
N THR A 362 6.56 -7.30 -14.10
CA THR A 362 7.50 -6.96 -13.04
C THR A 362 8.47 -8.10 -12.82
N ILE A 363 9.75 -7.78 -12.74
CA ILE A 363 10.82 -8.69 -12.30
C ILE A 363 11.32 -8.22 -10.96
N ILE A 364 11.39 -9.12 -9.97
CA ILE A 364 11.84 -8.84 -8.61
C ILE A 364 13.01 -9.73 -8.28
N TYR A 365 14.08 -9.14 -7.74
CA TYR A 365 15.15 -9.85 -7.06
C TYR A 365 15.37 -9.22 -5.67
N ALA A 366 15.02 -9.98 -4.63
CA ALA A 366 15.16 -9.55 -3.23
C ALA A 366 16.44 -10.15 -2.59
N PHE A 367 17.09 -9.42 -1.69
CA PHE A 367 18.34 -9.82 -1.02
C PHE A 367 18.44 -9.32 0.42
#